data_5e5b207613936975e3e2abc7f47350fb
#
_entry.id   5e5b207613936975e3e2abc7f47350fb
#
_cell.length_a   1.000
_cell.length_b   1.000
_cell.length_c   1.000
_cell.angle_alpha   90.00
_cell.angle_beta   90.00
_cell.angle_gamma   90.00
#
_symmetry.space_group_name_H-M   'P 1'
#
loop_
_entity.id
_entity.type
_entity.pdbx_description
1 polymer ?
#
loop_
_entity_poly.entity_id
_entity_poly.type
_entity_poly.pdbx_seq_one_letter_code
_entity_poly.pdbx_strand_id
1 'polypeptide(L)'
;PEPGDEGDPGRSGLELEPEEPPGWRELIPPGTLHSLPKSQVKRQEVISELLVTEAAHVRMLRVLHDLFYQPMLEGNFFSMEDLQNIFPSLDELIEVHSLFLDRLMKRRQDSGCLIEEIGDVLLARFDDAEGKWFQKISSRFCSRQSFALEQLKAKQR
;
A
#
# COMPACT_ATOMS: atom_id res chain seq x y z
N PRO A 1 -18.92 -17.67 33.73
CA PRO A 1 -17.85 -16.76 33.44
C PRO A 1 -17.49 -16.90 31.97
N GLU A 2 -17.74 -15.84 31.22
CA GLU A 2 -17.28 -15.80 29.84
C GLU A 2 -15.76 -15.80 29.83
N PRO A 3 -15.12 -16.63 28.99
CA PRO A 3 -13.69 -16.52 28.80
C PRO A 3 -13.41 -15.10 28.31
N GLY A 4 -12.63 -14.38 29.09
CA GLY A 4 -12.19 -13.07 28.71
C GLY A 4 -11.63 -13.12 27.31
N ASP A 5 -11.93 -12.12 26.53
CA ASP A 5 -11.34 -11.88 25.22
C ASP A 5 -9.81 -11.78 25.42
N GLU A 6 -9.16 -12.92 25.41
CA GLU A 6 -7.71 -12.95 25.34
C GLU A 6 -7.39 -12.42 23.94
N GLY A 7 -7.03 -11.15 23.88
CA GLY A 7 -6.70 -10.47 22.66
C GLY A 7 -5.77 -11.34 21.82
N ASP A 8 -6.22 -11.66 20.64
CA ASP A 8 -5.47 -12.43 19.67
C ASP A 8 -4.11 -11.77 19.45
N PRO A 9 -2.99 -12.44 19.85
CA PRO A 9 -1.67 -11.85 19.67
C PRO A 9 -1.32 -11.54 18.20
N GLY A 10 -2.07 -12.10 17.25
CA GLY A 10 -1.94 -11.75 15.84
C GLY A 10 -2.45 -10.36 15.49
N ARG A 11 -3.32 -9.78 16.31
CA ARG A 11 -3.84 -8.43 16.07
C ARG A 11 -2.87 -7.31 16.42
N SER A 12 -1.94 -7.55 17.34
CA SER A 12 -1.00 -6.51 17.75
C SER A 12 -0.10 -6.02 16.61
N GLY A 13 0.25 -6.91 15.67
CA GLY A 13 1.01 -6.53 14.48
C GLY A 13 0.20 -5.71 13.48
N LEU A 14 -1.11 -5.94 13.43
CA LEU A 14 -2.01 -5.22 12.53
C LEU A 14 -2.41 -3.85 13.09
N GLU A 15 -2.38 -3.68 14.39
CA GLU A 15 -2.68 -2.41 15.04
C GLU A 15 -1.61 -1.33 14.80
N LEU A 16 -0.41 -1.74 14.41
CA LEU A 16 0.68 -0.82 14.07
C LEU A 16 0.57 -0.28 12.66
N GLU A 17 -0.38 -0.77 11.87
CA GLU A 17 -0.57 -0.31 10.52
C GLU A 17 -1.38 0.99 10.51
N PRO A 18 -1.05 1.91 9.58
CA PRO A 18 -1.80 3.15 9.47
C PRO A 18 -3.27 2.86 9.12
N GLU A 19 -4.16 3.47 9.86
CA GLU A 19 -5.59 3.43 9.56
C GLU A 19 -5.85 4.02 8.18
N GLU A 20 -6.99 3.67 7.60
CA GLU A 20 -7.41 4.28 6.36
C GLU A 20 -7.47 5.80 6.52
N PRO A 21 -6.94 6.56 5.54
CA PRO A 21 -7.02 8.00 5.61
C PRO A 21 -8.49 8.44 5.61
N PRO A 22 -8.85 9.46 6.40
CA PRO A 22 -10.22 9.94 6.44
C PRO A 22 -10.66 10.44 5.06
N GLY A 23 -11.97 10.30 4.76
CA GLY A 23 -12.54 10.81 3.53
C GLY A 23 -12.38 12.32 3.42
N TRP A 24 -12.21 12.82 2.20
CA TRP A 24 -11.97 14.24 1.96
C TRP A 24 -13.13 15.12 2.46
N ARG A 25 -14.36 14.62 2.42
CA ARG A 25 -15.54 15.36 2.88
C ARG A 25 -15.50 15.65 4.37
N GLU A 26 -14.92 14.76 5.15
CA GLU A 26 -14.78 14.89 6.59
C GLU A 26 -13.76 15.94 6.99
N LEU A 27 -12.82 16.24 6.08
CA LEU A 27 -11.68 17.12 6.34
C LEU A 27 -11.95 18.57 5.95
N ILE A 28 -13.03 18.86 5.25
CA ILE A 28 -13.35 20.23 4.81
C ILE A 28 -14.62 20.77 5.50
N PRO A 29 -14.68 22.08 5.73
CA PRO A 29 -15.88 22.68 6.32
C PRO A 29 -17.12 22.48 5.45
N PRO A 30 -18.30 22.26 6.03
CA PRO A 30 -19.54 22.06 5.26
C PRO A 30 -19.87 23.20 4.29
N GLY A 31 -19.58 24.44 4.66
CA GLY A 31 -19.79 25.58 3.79
C GLY A 31 -18.93 25.55 2.54
N THR A 32 -17.68 25.09 2.67
CA THR A 32 -16.78 24.91 1.54
C THR A 32 -17.29 23.81 0.61
N LEU A 33 -17.73 22.69 1.19
CA LEU A 33 -18.26 21.57 0.43
C LEU A 33 -19.46 21.99 -0.43
N HIS A 34 -20.39 22.74 0.15
CA HIS A 34 -21.59 23.22 -0.57
C HIS A 34 -21.27 24.22 -1.69
N SER A 35 -20.17 24.95 -1.58
CA SER A 35 -19.76 25.94 -2.58
C SER A 35 -19.00 25.33 -3.76
N LEU A 36 -18.58 24.07 -3.68
CA LEU A 36 -17.80 23.43 -4.74
C LEU A 36 -18.66 23.08 -5.95
N PRO A 37 -18.17 23.36 -7.18
CA PRO A 37 -18.80 22.85 -8.40
C PRO A 37 -18.81 21.32 -8.43
N LYS A 38 -19.79 20.74 -9.10
CA LYS A 38 -19.92 19.27 -9.23
C LYS A 38 -18.66 18.63 -9.81
N SER A 39 -18.00 19.27 -10.76
CA SER A 39 -16.75 18.78 -11.35
C SER A 39 -15.64 18.67 -10.33
N GLN A 40 -15.55 19.64 -9.40
CA GLN A 40 -14.56 19.61 -8.32
C GLN A 40 -14.89 18.53 -7.28
N VAL A 41 -16.16 18.35 -6.95
CA VAL A 41 -16.58 17.27 -6.04
C VAL A 41 -16.17 15.92 -6.61
N LYS A 42 -16.46 15.68 -7.88
CA LYS A 42 -16.09 14.43 -8.55
C LYS A 42 -14.58 14.22 -8.59
N ARG A 43 -13.83 15.29 -8.89
CA ARG A 43 -12.37 15.25 -8.90
C ARG A 43 -11.80 14.87 -7.52
N GLN A 44 -12.31 15.48 -6.46
CA GLN A 44 -11.86 15.19 -5.10
C GLN A 44 -12.21 13.75 -4.69
N GLU A 45 -13.35 13.25 -5.11
CA GLU A 45 -13.74 11.86 -4.84
C GLU A 45 -12.80 10.85 -5.50
N VAL A 46 -12.41 11.09 -6.74
CA VAL A 46 -11.46 10.22 -7.45
C VAL A 46 -10.07 10.28 -6.78
N ILE A 47 -9.61 11.46 -6.43
CA ILE A 47 -8.31 11.63 -5.75
C ILE A 47 -8.33 10.96 -4.37
N SER A 48 -9.41 11.12 -3.62
CA SER A 48 -9.58 10.48 -2.31
C SER A 48 -9.58 8.96 -2.44
N GLU A 49 -10.24 8.42 -3.45
CA GLU A 49 -10.25 6.98 -3.72
C GLU A 49 -8.84 6.47 -4.03
N LEU A 50 -8.06 7.21 -4.79
CA LEU A 50 -6.67 6.86 -5.05
C LEU A 50 -5.85 6.79 -3.75
N LEU A 51 -6.03 7.75 -2.84
CA LEU A 51 -5.37 7.76 -1.54
C LEU A 51 -5.75 6.54 -0.70
N VAL A 52 -7.04 6.23 -0.63
CA VAL A 52 -7.56 5.11 0.16
C VAL A 52 -7.05 3.78 -0.39
N THR A 53 -7.11 3.60 -1.70
CA THR A 53 -6.66 2.36 -2.34
C THR A 53 -5.16 2.18 -2.23
N GLU A 54 -4.38 3.24 -2.37
CA GLU A 54 -2.93 3.17 -2.21
C GLU A 54 -2.54 2.85 -0.76
N ALA A 55 -3.22 3.44 0.22
CA ALA A 55 -3.01 3.12 1.64
C ALA A 55 -3.30 1.65 1.92
N ALA A 56 -4.38 1.12 1.37
CA ALA A 56 -4.73 -0.29 1.50
C ALA A 56 -3.67 -1.18 0.83
N HIS A 57 -3.15 -0.76 -0.32
CA HIS A 57 -2.13 -1.50 -1.05
C HIS A 57 -0.81 -1.59 -0.25
N VAL A 58 -0.36 -0.48 0.32
CA VAL A 58 0.82 -0.44 1.18
C VAL A 58 0.64 -1.36 2.39
N ARG A 59 -0.54 -1.33 3.00
CA ARG A 59 -0.86 -2.21 4.13
C ARG A 59 -0.76 -3.68 3.74
N MET A 60 -1.31 -4.07 2.58
CA MET A 60 -1.23 -5.44 2.09
C MET A 60 0.21 -5.90 1.83
N LEU A 61 1.03 -5.03 1.26
CA LEU A 61 2.45 -5.34 1.04
C LEU A 61 3.21 -5.52 2.36
N ARG A 62 2.89 -4.72 3.37
CA ARG A 62 3.48 -4.84 4.70
C ARG A 62 3.04 -6.12 5.41
N VAL A 63 1.80 -6.53 5.24
CA VAL A 63 1.31 -7.82 5.74
C VAL A 63 2.09 -8.97 5.10
N LEU A 64 2.31 -8.94 3.79
CA LEU A 64 3.12 -9.94 3.11
C LEU A 64 4.54 -9.99 3.69
N HIS A 65 5.13 -8.85 3.97
CA HIS A 65 6.47 -8.78 4.53
C HIS A 65 6.50 -9.26 5.99
N ASP A 66 5.65 -8.71 6.84
CA ASP A 66 5.76 -8.90 8.29
C ASP A 66 5.21 -10.26 8.75
N LEU A 67 4.13 -10.74 8.12
CA LEU A 67 3.47 -11.98 8.53
C LEU A 67 3.91 -13.20 7.74
N PHE A 68 4.52 -13.02 6.58
CA PHE A 68 4.96 -14.15 5.74
C PHE A 68 6.45 -14.14 5.46
N TYR A 69 6.96 -13.10 4.82
CA TYR A 69 8.38 -13.04 4.44
C TYR A 69 9.31 -13.12 5.66
N GLN A 70 9.11 -12.28 6.65
CA GLN A 70 9.99 -12.19 7.81
C GLN A 70 9.99 -13.49 8.65
N PRO A 71 8.82 -14.08 9.00
CA PRO A 71 8.81 -15.36 9.70
C PRO A 71 9.42 -16.51 8.89
N MET A 72 9.26 -16.53 7.58
CA MET A 72 9.87 -17.53 6.71
C MET A 72 11.38 -17.39 6.67
N LEU A 73 11.88 -16.16 6.68
CA LEU A 73 13.32 -15.87 6.73
C LEU A 73 13.91 -16.35 8.08
N GLU A 74 13.25 -16.03 9.19
CA GLU A 74 13.71 -16.36 10.54
C GLU A 74 13.62 -17.86 10.85
N GLY A 75 12.66 -18.55 10.25
CA GLY A 75 12.40 -19.97 10.48
C GLY A 75 13.42 -20.92 9.87
N ASN A 76 14.32 -20.45 9.04
CA ASN A 76 15.38 -21.21 8.37
C ASN A 76 14.90 -22.40 7.52
N PHE A 77 13.60 -22.44 7.15
CA PHE A 77 13.07 -23.46 6.24
C PHE A 77 13.26 -23.10 4.78
N PHE A 78 13.50 -21.83 4.51
CA PHE A 78 13.65 -21.28 3.18
C PHE A 78 15.02 -20.65 3.03
N SER A 79 15.69 -20.90 1.90
CA SER A 79 16.90 -20.18 1.56
C SER A 79 16.57 -18.75 1.11
N MET A 80 17.58 -17.88 1.08
CA MET A 80 17.39 -16.55 0.51
C MET A 80 16.95 -16.60 -0.94
N GLU A 81 17.43 -17.57 -1.69
CA GLU A 81 17.01 -17.80 -3.07
C GLU A 81 15.53 -18.15 -3.16
N ASP A 82 15.06 -19.07 -2.29
CA ASP A 82 13.64 -19.44 -2.21
C ASP A 82 12.77 -18.21 -1.95
N LEU A 83 13.17 -17.37 -0.99
CA LEU A 83 12.42 -16.18 -0.62
C LEU A 83 12.42 -15.13 -1.73
N GLN A 84 13.51 -14.98 -2.47
CA GLN A 84 13.57 -14.09 -3.63
C GLN A 84 12.67 -14.59 -4.77
N ASN A 85 12.46 -15.88 -4.87
CA ASN A 85 11.55 -16.46 -5.86
C ASN A 85 10.08 -16.35 -5.46
N ILE A 86 9.79 -16.44 -4.17
CA ILE A 86 8.42 -16.33 -3.64
C ILE A 86 7.98 -14.86 -3.54
N PHE A 87 8.88 -13.99 -3.10
CA PHE A 87 8.62 -12.56 -2.89
C PHE A 87 9.61 -11.70 -3.69
N PRO A 88 9.59 -11.76 -5.03
CA PRO A 88 10.57 -11.00 -5.81
C PRO A 88 10.34 -9.50 -5.66
N SER A 89 11.39 -8.77 -5.27
CA SER A 89 11.36 -7.31 -5.14
C SER A 89 10.35 -6.77 -4.13
N LEU A 90 9.97 -7.55 -3.11
CA LEU A 90 8.96 -7.13 -2.13
C LEU A 90 9.37 -5.85 -1.40
N ASP A 91 10.62 -5.75 -0.94
CA ASP A 91 11.13 -4.56 -0.25
C ASP A 91 11.09 -3.31 -1.14
N GLU A 92 11.46 -3.47 -2.41
CA GLU A 92 11.41 -2.39 -3.38
C GLU A 92 9.97 -1.95 -3.68
N LEU A 93 9.02 -2.89 -3.76
CA LEU A 93 7.61 -2.58 -3.94
C LEU A 93 7.05 -1.80 -2.75
N ILE A 94 7.40 -2.19 -1.53
CA ILE A 94 7.00 -1.47 -0.33
C ILE A 94 7.55 -0.04 -0.37
N GLU A 95 8.81 0.13 -0.71
CA GLU A 95 9.46 1.43 -0.82
C GLU A 95 8.76 2.33 -1.84
N VAL A 96 8.53 1.82 -3.04
CA VAL A 96 7.89 2.57 -4.13
C VAL A 96 6.49 3.02 -3.76
N HIS A 97 5.67 2.10 -3.26
CA HIS A 97 4.29 2.40 -2.91
C HIS A 97 4.19 3.30 -1.67
N SER A 98 5.04 3.10 -0.68
CA SER A 98 5.09 3.96 0.50
C SER A 98 5.48 5.39 0.14
N LEU A 99 6.46 5.56 -0.73
CA LEU A 99 6.89 6.88 -1.19
C LEU A 99 5.79 7.59 -1.98
N PHE A 100 5.11 6.86 -2.86
CA PHE A 100 3.97 7.41 -3.61
C PHE A 100 2.84 7.84 -2.68
N LEU A 101 2.48 7.01 -1.72
CA LEU A 101 1.46 7.34 -0.72
C LEU A 101 1.84 8.58 0.09
N ASP A 102 3.09 8.67 0.54
CA ASP A 102 3.57 9.82 1.32
C ASP A 102 3.48 11.11 0.51
N ARG A 103 3.81 11.08 -0.76
CA ARG A 103 3.71 12.23 -1.66
C ARG A 103 2.26 12.68 -1.84
N LEU A 104 1.33 11.72 -1.99
CA LEU A 104 -0.09 12.01 -2.10
C LEU A 104 -0.64 12.61 -0.80
N MET A 105 -0.30 12.03 0.34
CA MET A 105 -0.74 12.51 1.65
C MET A 105 -0.19 13.90 1.95
N LYS A 106 1.05 14.16 1.59
CA LYS A 106 1.66 15.47 1.75
C LYS A 106 0.95 16.52 0.89
N ARG A 107 0.63 16.19 -0.34
CA ARG A 107 -0.11 17.09 -1.24
C ARG A 107 -1.46 17.45 -0.63
N ARG A 108 -2.17 16.48 -0.07
CA ARG A 108 -3.45 16.72 0.60
C ARG A 108 -3.28 17.64 1.81
N GLN A 109 -2.27 17.41 2.62
CA GLN A 109 -1.99 18.23 3.80
C GLN A 109 -1.64 19.68 3.40
N ASP A 110 -0.77 19.86 2.41
CA ASP A 110 -0.30 21.18 1.95
C ASP A 110 -1.41 21.98 1.26
N SER A 111 -2.37 21.31 0.65
CA SER A 111 -3.48 21.95 -0.08
C SER A 111 -4.72 22.21 0.78
N GLY A 112 -4.68 21.92 2.08
CA GLY A 112 -5.84 22.09 2.95
C GLY A 112 -6.96 21.11 2.66
N CYS A 113 -6.62 19.91 2.22
CA CYS A 113 -7.53 18.79 1.93
C CYS A 113 -8.32 18.90 0.63
N LEU A 114 -8.13 19.97 -0.15
CA LEU A 114 -8.63 20.09 -1.51
C LEU A 114 -7.46 20.10 -2.47
N ILE A 115 -7.28 18.98 -3.17
CA ILE A 115 -6.15 18.81 -4.09
C ILE A 115 -6.55 19.32 -5.48
N GLU A 116 -5.92 20.37 -5.93
CA GLU A 116 -6.17 20.91 -7.27
C GLU A 116 -5.46 20.11 -8.36
N GLU A 117 -4.21 19.74 -8.12
CA GLU A 117 -3.37 19.05 -9.11
C GLU A 117 -2.54 17.96 -8.46
N ILE A 118 -2.51 16.78 -9.09
CA ILE A 118 -1.65 15.66 -8.71
C ILE A 118 -0.83 15.11 -9.88
N GLY A 119 -0.91 15.76 -11.05
CA GLY A 119 -0.22 15.30 -12.25
C GLY A 119 1.28 15.14 -12.07
N ASP A 120 1.91 16.04 -11.34
CA ASP A 120 3.34 15.99 -11.03
C ASP A 120 3.69 14.78 -10.15
N VAL A 121 2.86 14.44 -9.18
CA VAL A 121 3.05 13.27 -8.32
C VAL A 121 2.91 11.99 -9.14
N LEU A 122 1.93 11.93 -10.03
CA LEU A 122 1.72 10.79 -10.92
C LEU A 122 2.88 10.63 -11.90
N LEU A 123 3.34 11.73 -12.50
CA LEU A 123 4.47 11.69 -13.43
C LEU A 123 5.75 11.22 -12.73
N ALA A 124 6.00 11.67 -11.52
CA ALA A 124 7.16 11.21 -10.74
C ALA A 124 7.13 9.70 -10.49
N ARG A 125 5.93 9.10 -10.41
CA ARG A 125 5.79 7.66 -10.18
C ARG A 125 5.83 6.85 -11.46
N PHE A 126 5.22 7.32 -12.53
CA PHE A 126 4.99 6.54 -13.73
C PHE A 126 5.87 6.91 -14.92
N ASP A 127 6.63 7.98 -14.84
CA ASP A 127 7.47 8.47 -15.94
C ASP A 127 8.95 8.41 -15.60
N ASP A 128 9.79 8.58 -16.58
CA ASP A 128 11.26 8.63 -16.50
C ASP A 128 11.87 7.39 -15.80
N ALA A 129 13.00 7.57 -15.13
CA ALA A 129 13.75 6.51 -14.49
C ALA A 129 12.96 5.83 -13.36
N GLU A 130 12.23 6.60 -12.55
CA GLU A 130 11.40 6.04 -11.48
C GLU A 130 10.26 5.18 -12.04
N GLY A 131 9.64 5.62 -13.12
CA GLY A 131 8.59 4.86 -13.80
C GLY A 131 9.10 3.55 -14.38
N LYS A 132 10.29 3.56 -14.98
CA LYS A 132 10.95 2.36 -15.49
C LYS A 132 11.28 1.38 -14.38
N TRP A 133 11.79 1.88 -13.28
CA TRP A 133 12.09 1.07 -12.10
C TRP A 133 10.83 0.43 -11.53
N PHE A 134 9.77 1.20 -11.36
CA PHE A 134 8.47 0.71 -10.90
C PHE A 134 7.93 -0.39 -11.83
N GLN A 135 7.96 -0.16 -13.12
CA GLN A 135 7.54 -1.15 -14.12
C GLN A 135 8.32 -2.45 -13.98
N LYS A 136 9.63 -2.36 -13.85
CA LYS A 136 10.52 -3.52 -13.76
C LYS A 136 10.21 -4.38 -12.52
N ILE A 137 10.13 -3.76 -11.34
CA ILE A 137 9.88 -4.51 -10.10
C ILE A 137 8.45 -5.08 -10.06
N SER A 138 7.48 -4.33 -10.54
CA SER A 138 6.08 -4.77 -10.58
C SER A 138 5.88 -5.92 -11.56
N SER A 139 6.48 -5.83 -12.73
CA SER A 139 6.44 -6.90 -13.74
C SER A 139 7.07 -8.19 -13.21
N ARG A 140 8.20 -8.06 -12.54
CA ARG A 140 8.88 -9.21 -11.93
C ARG A 140 7.99 -9.88 -10.88
N PHE A 141 7.41 -9.11 -9.99
CA PHE A 141 6.54 -9.62 -8.95
C PHE A 141 5.32 -10.34 -9.54
N CYS A 142 4.62 -9.68 -10.45
CA CYS A 142 3.39 -10.20 -11.04
C CYS A 142 3.64 -11.43 -11.92
N SER A 143 4.70 -11.43 -12.72
CA SER A 143 5.01 -12.55 -13.61
C SER A 143 5.45 -13.81 -12.86
N ARG A 144 5.89 -13.68 -11.62
CA ARG A 144 6.39 -14.79 -10.81
C ARG A 144 5.38 -15.34 -9.81
N GLN A 145 4.17 -14.83 -9.78
CA GLN A 145 3.17 -15.27 -8.79
C GLN A 145 2.84 -16.76 -8.89
N SER A 146 2.61 -17.28 -10.07
CA SER A 146 2.33 -18.71 -10.27
C SER A 146 3.51 -19.58 -9.83
N PHE A 147 4.72 -19.17 -10.17
CA PHE A 147 5.95 -19.85 -9.74
C PHE A 147 6.11 -19.82 -8.22
N ALA A 148 5.81 -18.68 -7.59
CA ALA A 148 5.86 -18.54 -6.14
C ALA A 148 4.92 -19.54 -5.45
N LEU A 149 3.69 -19.66 -5.93
CA LEU A 149 2.72 -20.62 -5.41
C LEU A 149 3.22 -22.06 -5.52
N GLU A 150 3.84 -22.43 -6.62
CA GLU A 150 4.42 -23.75 -6.81
C GLU A 150 5.58 -24.01 -5.86
N GLN A 151 6.42 -23.02 -5.62
CA GLN A 151 7.52 -23.10 -4.66
C GLN A 151 7.00 -23.35 -3.24
N LEU A 152 5.93 -22.67 -2.85
CA LEU A 152 5.28 -22.88 -1.55
C LEU A 152 4.70 -24.30 -1.44
N LYS A 153 4.02 -24.78 -2.46
CA LYS A 153 3.48 -26.14 -2.49
C LYS A 153 4.57 -27.20 -2.39
N ALA A 154 5.70 -26.98 -3.04
CA ALA A 154 6.83 -27.90 -2.99
C ALA A 154 7.42 -28.03 -1.58
N LYS A 155 7.34 -26.99 -0.76
CA LYS A 155 7.82 -26.96 0.62
C LYS A 155 6.80 -27.49 1.65
N GLN A 156 5.61 -27.84 1.22
CA GLN A 156 4.49 -28.23 2.06
C GLN A 156 4.52 -29.70 2.50
N ARG A 157 5.57 -30.42 2.24
CA ARG A 157 5.70 -31.86 2.57
C ARG A 157 6.17 -32.06 4.01
#